data_ae800f0de26a5af35120c48eb8611e17
#
_entry.id   ae800f0de26a5af35120c48eb8611e17
#
_cell.length_a   1.000
_cell.length_b   1.000
_cell.length_c   1.000
_cell.angle_alpha   90.00
_cell.angle_beta   90.00
_cell.angle_gamma   90.00
#
_symmetry.space_group_name_H-M   'P 1'
#
loop_
_entity.id
_entity.type
_entity.pdbx_description
1 polymer ?
#
loop_
_entity_poly.entity_id
_entity_poly.type
_entity_poly.pdbx_seq_one_letter_code
_entity_poly.pdbx_strand_id
1 'polypeptide(L)'
;MTIKIIPVEKSNIFEWRSSVRTVFGDIPSKEVVIRMVNERFMIDYDNWNKPSDRLIAAFDTESEQIVGSGGADKYTITVPGGENIKMAGIAYMGTLPTHKRRGIFSSMMKTLHQQARDRGDAVAGLWASQSLLYSRFGYGLATMREDWVIDTHNTSLSTDSPKGISVRLVDKNKALSEIPEIYEIFRKCQNGATDRTQGYWNYLLYEDEQTKFNKSGRSGFFFAIAYKNNKPSGYVIYNFNKESGVAHEDDEGSLIVEEIISIDRESNNALWHYIFGVELVEEISFNRRGSNDPLYYMLKNPRKLKRNIIDGLWARIIDPIKMLESRTYQESEKITINISGQNQDDIEGTYTIETDGKNTEVKLSLIHISEPTR
;
A
#
# COMPACT_ATOMS: atom_id res chain seq x y z
N MET A 1 -19.71 -23.71 -20.99
CA MET A 1 -18.48 -23.15 -20.39
C MET A 1 -18.78 -22.75 -18.97
N THR A 2 -18.20 -23.45 -18.00
CA THR A 2 -18.52 -23.24 -16.57
C THR A 2 -17.27 -22.73 -15.85
N ILE A 3 -17.31 -21.48 -15.40
CA ILE A 3 -16.24 -20.88 -14.61
C ILE A 3 -16.54 -21.11 -13.13
N LYS A 4 -15.56 -21.65 -12.40
CA LYS A 4 -15.63 -21.83 -10.94
C LYS A 4 -14.60 -20.93 -10.27
N ILE A 5 -15.00 -20.26 -9.19
CA ILE A 5 -14.06 -19.56 -8.33
C ILE A 5 -13.60 -20.56 -7.26
N ILE A 6 -12.31 -20.85 -7.25
CA ILE A 6 -11.69 -21.83 -6.35
C ILE A 6 -10.60 -21.16 -5.51
N PRO A 7 -10.34 -21.64 -4.29
CA PRO A 7 -9.16 -21.20 -3.53
C PRO A 7 -7.87 -21.67 -4.21
N VAL A 8 -6.80 -20.92 -3.99
CA VAL A 8 -5.46 -21.29 -4.48
C VAL A 8 -4.82 -22.26 -3.49
N GLU A 9 -4.15 -23.27 -4.04
CA GLU A 9 -3.42 -24.30 -3.32
C GLU A 9 -1.98 -24.40 -3.82
N LYS A 10 -1.14 -25.17 -3.11
CA LYS A 10 0.25 -25.43 -3.52
C LYS A 10 0.36 -25.96 -4.94
N SER A 11 -0.59 -26.81 -5.35
CA SER A 11 -0.62 -27.44 -6.66
C SER A 11 -0.81 -26.47 -7.82
N ASN A 12 -1.52 -25.36 -7.62
CA ASN A 12 -1.89 -24.43 -8.68
C ASN A 12 -1.31 -23.00 -8.51
N ILE A 13 -0.45 -22.76 -7.51
CA ILE A 13 0.09 -21.40 -7.23
C ILE A 13 0.91 -20.84 -8.40
N PHE A 14 1.66 -21.68 -9.10
CA PHE A 14 2.49 -21.23 -10.24
C PHE A 14 1.61 -20.82 -11.43
N GLU A 15 0.58 -21.61 -11.74
CA GLU A 15 -0.38 -21.28 -12.79
C GLU A 15 -1.16 -20.01 -12.43
N TRP A 16 -1.66 -19.91 -11.19
CA TRP A 16 -2.30 -18.71 -10.67
C TRP A 16 -1.41 -17.49 -10.80
N ARG A 17 -0.14 -17.57 -10.38
CA ARG A 17 0.78 -16.44 -10.46
C ARG A 17 1.11 -16.08 -11.92
N SER A 18 1.26 -17.05 -12.78
CA SER A 18 1.49 -16.81 -14.21
C SER A 18 0.29 -16.14 -14.87
N SER A 19 -0.95 -16.52 -14.53
CA SER A 19 -2.15 -15.88 -15.07
C SER A 19 -2.24 -14.40 -14.69
N VAL A 20 -1.90 -14.03 -13.44
CA VAL A 20 -1.79 -12.62 -13.01
C VAL A 20 -0.77 -11.88 -13.86
N ARG A 21 0.43 -12.43 -13.96
CA ARG A 21 1.58 -11.74 -14.59
C ARG A 21 1.41 -11.64 -16.10
N THR A 22 0.75 -12.60 -16.73
CA THR A 22 0.42 -12.51 -18.17
C THR A 22 -0.43 -11.28 -18.49
N VAL A 23 -1.35 -10.91 -17.58
CA VAL A 23 -2.16 -9.68 -17.75
C VAL A 23 -1.29 -8.42 -17.67
N PHE A 24 -0.19 -8.45 -16.91
CA PHE A 24 0.76 -7.35 -16.73
C PHE A 24 2.05 -7.48 -17.56
N GLY A 25 2.14 -8.47 -18.44
CA GLY A 25 3.25 -8.61 -19.38
C GLY A 25 4.55 -9.18 -18.80
N ASP A 26 4.48 -10.00 -17.75
CA ASP A 26 5.66 -10.57 -17.08
C ASP A 26 5.39 -12.03 -16.66
N ILE A 27 6.47 -12.85 -16.59
CA ILE A 27 6.41 -14.25 -16.12
C ILE A 27 7.45 -14.42 -15.02
N PRO A 28 7.05 -14.63 -13.76
CA PRO A 28 8.00 -14.80 -12.65
C PRO A 28 8.67 -16.16 -12.66
N SER A 29 9.91 -16.23 -12.16
CA SER A 29 10.57 -17.52 -11.91
C SER A 29 9.91 -18.26 -10.74
N LYS A 30 10.16 -19.58 -10.64
CA LYS A 30 9.64 -20.39 -9.53
C LYS A 30 10.13 -19.89 -8.17
N GLU A 31 11.40 -19.50 -8.08
CA GLU A 31 12.02 -18.99 -6.86
C GLU A 31 11.31 -17.72 -6.36
N VAL A 32 10.98 -16.80 -7.26
CA VAL A 32 10.24 -15.58 -6.92
C VAL A 32 8.84 -15.91 -6.40
N VAL A 33 8.16 -16.90 -6.98
CA VAL A 33 6.83 -17.31 -6.52
C VAL A 33 6.90 -17.96 -5.14
N ILE A 34 7.85 -18.89 -4.91
CA ILE A 34 8.02 -19.54 -3.60
C ILE A 34 8.32 -18.50 -2.51
N ARG A 35 9.22 -17.56 -2.81
CA ARG A 35 9.56 -16.51 -1.85
C ARG A 35 8.37 -15.60 -1.55
N MET A 36 7.58 -15.24 -2.56
CA MET A 36 6.34 -14.48 -2.36
C MET A 36 5.37 -15.22 -1.44
N VAL A 37 5.23 -16.53 -1.60
CA VAL A 37 4.39 -17.38 -0.73
C VAL A 37 4.89 -17.35 0.71
N ASN A 38 6.17 -17.58 0.93
CA ASN A 38 6.75 -17.64 2.27
C ASN A 38 6.72 -16.27 2.96
N GLU A 39 7.17 -15.22 2.29
CA GLU A 39 7.44 -13.95 2.95
C GLU A 39 6.23 -12.98 2.88
N ARG A 40 5.58 -12.89 1.73
CA ARG A 40 4.46 -11.95 1.57
C ARG A 40 3.13 -12.52 2.05
N PHE A 41 2.84 -13.76 1.69
CA PHE A 41 1.60 -14.41 2.14
C PHE A 41 1.75 -15.07 3.51
N MET A 42 2.99 -15.18 4.02
CA MET A 42 3.32 -15.86 5.27
C MET A 42 2.77 -17.30 5.32
N ILE A 43 2.87 -17.98 4.19
CA ILE A 43 2.53 -19.41 4.03
C ILE A 43 3.85 -20.17 3.86
N ASP A 44 4.11 -21.14 4.72
CA ASP A 44 5.24 -22.06 4.54
C ASP A 44 4.99 -22.91 3.30
N TYR A 45 5.71 -22.60 2.21
CA TYR A 45 5.50 -23.27 0.93
C TYR A 45 5.73 -24.78 1.03
N ASP A 46 6.73 -25.23 1.77
CA ASP A 46 7.07 -26.65 1.85
C ASP A 46 6.00 -27.45 2.60
N ASN A 47 5.42 -26.86 3.65
CA ASN A 47 4.38 -27.44 4.47
C ASN A 47 2.95 -26.99 4.10
N TRP A 48 2.78 -26.31 2.97
CA TRP A 48 1.46 -25.83 2.53
C TRP A 48 0.55 -26.99 2.13
N ASN A 49 -0.41 -27.30 2.97
CA ASN A 49 -1.32 -28.45 2.85
C ASN A 49 -2.81 -28.12 2.94
N LYS A 50 -3.14 -26.81 2.98
CA LYS A 50 -4.53 -26.33 3.03
C LYS A 50 -4.75 -25.26 1.97
N PRO A 51 -5.96 -25.16 1.38
CA PRO A 51 -6.32 -24.07 0.49
C PRO A 51 -6.13 -22.71 1.15
N SER A 52 -5.73 -21.72 0.35
CA SER A 52 -5.61 -20.34 0.83
C SER A 52 -7.00 -19.76 1.14
N ASP A 53 -7.12 -19.06 2.27
CA ASP A 53 -8.32 -18.27 2.63
C ASP A 53 -8.27 -16.85 2.07
N ARG A 54 -7.20 -16.51 1.30
CA ARG A 54 -6.94 -15.16 0.79
C ARG A 54 -6.68 -15.09 -0.71
N LEU A 55 -6.35 -16.20 -1.34
CA LEU A 55 -6.05 -16.26 -2.77
C LEU A 55 -7.11 -17.10 -3.48
N ILE A 56 -7.62 -16.58 -4.58
CA ILE A 56 -8.65 -17.23 -5.38
C ILE A 56 -8.26 -17.26 -6.86
N ALA A 57 -8.72 -18.28 -7.55
CA ALA A 57 -8.58 -18.46 -8.98
C ALA A 57 -9.94 -18.62 -9.66
N ALA A 58 -10.09 -18.06 -10.84
CA ALA A 58 -11.19 -18.41 -11.73
C ALA A 58 -10.72 -19.55 -12.64
N PHE A 59 -11.32 -20.71 -12.48
CA PHE A 59 -10.99 -21.94 -13.18
C PHE A 59 -12.04 -22.24 -14.23
N ASP A 60 -11.64 -22.40 -15.48
CA ASP A 60 -12.49 -22.86 -16.57
C ASP A 60 -12.50 -24.38 -16.64
N THR A 61 -13.64 -24.98 -16.39
CA THR A 61 -13.79 -26.45 -16.33
C THR A 61 -13.76 -27.14 -17.70
N GLU A 62 -13.87 -26.41 -18.81
CA GLU A 62 -13.79 -26.98 -20.15
C GLU A 62 -12.34 -27.01 -20.68
N SER A 63 -11.60 -25.95 -20.47
CA SER A 63 -10.18 -25.87 -20.85
C SER A 63 -9.23 -26.37 -19.76
N GLU A 64 -9.75 -26.65 -18.55
CA GLU A 64 -8.97 -27.05 -17.37
C GLU A 64 -7.84 -26.06 -17.02
N GLN A 65 -8.09 -24.75 -17.19
CA GLN A 65 -7.09 -23.69 -17.00
C GLN A 65 -7.55 -22.63 -16.00
N ILE A 66 -6.60 -22.01 -15.32
CA ILE A 66 -6.83 -20.79 -14.57
C ILE A 66 -6.91 -19.61 -15.54
N VAL A 67 -8.07 -18.98 -15.60
CA VAL A 67 -8.38 -17.87 -16.51
C VAL A 67 -8.53 -16.52 -15.82
N GLY A 68 -8.44 -16.52 -14.50
CA GLY A 68 -8.45 -15.31 -13.69
C GLY A 68 -7.88 -15.54 -12.31
N SER A 69 -7.42 -14.47 -11.70
CA SER A 69 -6.74 -14.47 -10.41
C SER A 69 -7.22 -13.31 -9.55
N GLY A 70 -7.19 -13.50 -8.26
CA GLY A 70 -7.46 -12.48 -7.26
C GLY A 70 -6.95 -12.87 -5.90
N GLY A 71 -6.77 -11.90 -5.02
CA GLY A 71 -6.34 -12.16 -3.66
C GLY A 71 -6.52 -10.96 -2.74
N ALA A 72 -6.34 -11.19 -1.45
CA ALA A 72 -6.41 -10.18 -0.41
C ALA A 72 -5.24 -10.34 0.57
N ASP A 73 -4.23 -9.51 0.45
CA ASP A 73 -3.14 -9.44 1.43
C ASP A 73 -3.70 -9.06 2.81
N LYS A 74 -3.06 -9.55 3.86
CA LYS A 74 -3.43 -9.23 5.23
C LYS A 74 -2.77 -7.93 5.66
N TYR A 75 -3.59 -6.94 6.03
CA TYR A 75 -3.13 -5.69 6.62
C TYR A 75 -3.94 -5.30 7.84
N THR A 76 -3.36 -4.42 8.65
CA THR A 76 -4.08 -3.50 9.50
C THR A 76 -3.87 -2.08 9.00
N ILE A 77 -4.86 -1.22 9.18
CA ILE A 77 -4.79 0.19 8.78
C ILE A 77 -5.09 1.06 10.01
N THR A 78 -4.31 2.13 10.17
CA THR A 78 -4.51 3.10 11.24
C THR A 78 -5.68 4.03 10.88
N VAL A 79 -6.65 4.13 11.77
CA VAL A 79 -7.81 5.03 11.63
C VAL A 79 -7.65 6.29 12.48
N PRO A 80 -8.47 7.34 12.29
CA PRO A 80 -8.46 8.53 13.13
C PRO A 80 -8.58 8.18 14.62
N GLY A 81 -7.60 8.60 15.41
CA GLY A 81 -7.45 8.22 16.84
C GLY A 81 -6.31 7.25 17.08
N GLY A 82 -5.69 6.71 16.03
CA GLY A 82 -4.50 5.85 16.13
C GLY A 82 -4.81 4.37 16.33
N GLU A 83 -6.09 3.98 16.40
CA GLU A 83 -6.46 2.57 16.46
C GLU A 83 -6.18 1.86 15.12
N ASN A 84 -5.98 0.54 15.19
CA ASN A 84 -5.65 -0.29 14.03
C ASN A 84 -6.76 -1.31 13.78
N ILE A 85 -7.33 -1.26 12.60
CA ILE A 85 -8.38 -2.19 12.17
C ILE A 85 -7.89 -3.12 11.08
N LYS A 86 -8.48 -4.32 10.99
CA LYS A 86 -8.16 -5.28 9.94
C LYS A 86 -8.61 -4.78 8.57
N MET A 87 -7.72 -4.90 7.59
CA MET A 87 -7.97 -4.54 6.20
C MET A 87 -7.62 -5.68 5.25
N ALA A 88 -8.51 -5.98 4.32
CA ALA A 88 -8.24 -6.82 3.17
C ALA A 88 -7.57 -5.99 2.07
N GLY A 89 -6.28 -6.19 1.82
CA GLY A 89 -5.55 -5.53 0.74
C GLY A 89 -5.78 -6.22 -0.60
N ILE A 90 -6.80 -5.82 -1.34
CA ILE A 90 -7.17 -6.47 -2.61
C ILE A 90 -6.08 -6.26 -3.64
N ALA A 91 -5.56 -7.37 -4.16
CA ALA A 91 -4.46 -7.41 -5.10
C ALA A 91 -4.57 -8.60 -6.06
N TYR A 92 -3.65 -8.70 -7.00
CA TYR A 92 -3.55 -9.83 -7.95
C TYR A 92 -4.78 -10.01 -8.84
N MET A 93 -5.58 -8.96 -9.01
CA MET A 93 -6.80 -9.01 -9.79
C MET A 93 -6.52 -9.02 -11.29
N GLY A 94 -6.86 -10.09 -11.95
CA GLY A 94 -6.69 -10.25 -13.38
C GLY A 94 -7.68 -11.23 -13.99
N THR A 95 -8.00 -11.02 -15.27
CA THR A 95 -8.74 -11.98 -16.09
C THR A 95 -8.07 -12.04 -17.45
N LEU A 96 -7.76 -13.23 -17.95
CA LEU A 96 -7.12 -13.40 -19.24
C LEU A 96 -7.91 -12.71 -20.37
N PRO A 97 -7.23 -12.10 -21.34
CA PRO A 97 -7.88 -11.39 -22.45
C PRO A 97 -8.94 -12.21 -23.18
N THR A 98 -8.73 -13.53 -23.28
CA THR A 98 -9.65 -14.50 -23.91
C THR A 98 -10.95 -14.71 -23.13
N HIS A 99 -11.00 -14.29 -21.85
CA HIS A 99 -12.13 -14.52 -20.94
C HIS A 99 -12.76 -13.23 -20.39
N LYS A 100 -12.41 -12.08 -20.97
CA LYS A 100 -13.00 -10.79 -20.58
C LYS A 100 -14.51 -10.71 -20.89
N ARG A 101 -15.21 -9.82 -20.16
CA ARG A 101 -16.65 -9.52 -20.33
C ARG A 101 -17.60 -10.70 -20.06
N ARG A 102 -17.17 -11.69 -19.24
CA ARG A 102 -17.96 -12.87 -18.85
C ARG A 102 -18.36 -12.86 -17.36
N GLY A 103 -18.26 -11.72 -16.69
CA GLY A 103 -18.61 -11.60 -15.26
C GLY A 103 -17.56 -12.17 -14.27
N ILE A 104 -16.47 -12.76 -14.77
CA ILE A 104 -15.44 -13.43 -13.95
C ILE A 104 -14.86 -12.49 -12.89
N PHE A 105 -14.45 -11.30 -13.30
CA PHE A 105 -13.90 -10.30 -12.39
C PHE A 105 -14.89 -9.94 -11.26
N SER A 106 -16.16 -9.75 -11.62
CA SER A 106 -17.22 -9.43 -10.65
C SER A 106 -17.46 -10.57 -9.66
N SER A 107 -17.44 -11.81 -10.13
CA SER A 107 -17.57 -12.98 -9.27
C SER A 107 -16.40 -13.10 -8.29
N MET A 108 -15.16 -12.89 -8.75
CA MET A 108 -13.97 -12.87 -7.89
C MET A 108 -14.05 -11.77 -6.83
N MET A 109 -14.43 -10.53 -7.21
CA MET A 109 -14.59 -9.42 -6.26
C MET A 109 -15.62 -9.73 -5.18
N LYS A 110 -16.79 -10.28 -5.56
CA LYS A 110 -17.83 -10.69 -4.59
C LYS A 110 -17.30 -11.76 -3.63
N THR A 111 -16.56 -12.73 -4.13
CA THR A 111 -15.96 -13.79 -3.30
C THR A 111 -14.97 -13.19 -2.31
N LEU A 112 -14.08 -12.29 -2.75
CA LEU A 112 -13.09 -11.66 -1.88
C LEU A 112 -13.74 -10.77 -0.81
N HIS A 113 -14.82 -10.03 -1.15
CA HIS A 113 -15.56 -9.26 -0.16
C HIS A 113 -16.25 -10.14 0.88
N GLN A 114 -16.83 -11.27 0.45
CA GLN A 114 -17.43 -12.24 1.38
C GLN A 114 -16.38 -12.84 2.32
N GLN A 115 -15.27 -13.30 1.77
CA GLN A 115 -14.13 -13.79 2.56
C GLN A 115 -13.58 -12.73 3.53
N ALA A 116 -13.54 -11.45 3.14
CA ALA A 116 -13.14 -10.36 4.01
C ALA A 116 -14.09 -10.22 5.21
N ARG A 117 -15.41 -10.28 4.97
CA ARG A 117 -16.41 -10.32 6.05
C ARG A 117 -16.22 -11.50 6.99
N ASP A 118 -16.07 -12.68 6.44
CA ASP A 118 -15.93 -13.94 7.20
C ASP A 118 -14.68 -13.90 8.11
N ARG A 119 -13.61 -13.23 7.69
CA ARG A 119 -12.40 -12.99 8.49
C ARG A 119 -12.53 -11.83 9.49
N GLY A 120 -13.61 -11.04 9.39
CA GLY A 120 -13.83 -9.85 10.21
C GLY A 120 -12.90 -8.68 9.84
N ASP A 121 -12.52 -8.56 8.56
CA ASP A 121 -11.87 -7.37 8.01
C ASP A 121 -12.91 -6.23 8.00
N ALA A 122 -12.56 -5.04 8.51
CA ALA A 122 -13.49 -3.92 8.60
C ALA A 122 -13.54 -3.10 7.31
N VAL A 123 -12.46 -3.14 6.54
CA VAL A 123 -12.29 -2.40 5.29
C VAL A 123 -11.55 -3.25 4.27
N ALA A 124 -11.84 -3.05 2.98
CA ALA A 124 -11.03 -3.53 1.87
C ALA A 124 -10.35 -2.34 1.21
N GLY A 125 -9.05 -2.47 0.92
CA GLY A 125 -8.25 -1.41 0.29
C GLY A 125 -7.54 -1.92 -0.94
N LEU A 126 -7.29 -1.05 -1.92
CA LEU A 126 -6.52 -1.37 -3.12
C LEU A 126 -5.86 -0.13 -3.74
N TRP A 127 -4.86 -0.39 -4.58
CA TRP A 127 -4.29 0.59 -5.48
C TRP A 127 -4.86 0.32 -6.87
N ALA A 128 -5.60 1.30 -7.40
CA ALA A 128 -6.34 1.09 -8.64
C ALA A 128 -5.40 1.12 -9.86
N SER A 129 -5.32 0.03 -10.60
CA SER A 129 -4.71 0.02 -11.93
C SER A 129 -5.59 0.74 -12.97
N GLN A 130 -6.90 0.80 -12.72
CA GLN A 130 -7.90 1.52 -13.51
C GLN A 130 -8.98 2.04 -12.55
N SER A 131 -9.02 3.34 -12.32
CA SER A 131 -9.92 3.97 -11.31
C SER A 131 -11.40 3.65 -11.54
N LEU A 132 -11.88 3.74 -12.79
CA LEU A 132 -13.28 3.46 -13.15
C LEU A 132 -13.72 2.00 -12.92
N LEU A 133 -12.77 1.08 -12.77
CA LEU A 133 -13.09 -0.34 -12.59
C LEU A 133 -13.67 -0.62 -11.20
N TYR A 134 -13.12 0.01 -10.17
CA TYR A 134 -13.38 -0.38 -8.78
C TYR A 134 -14.54 0.39 -8.12
N SER A 135 -14.90 1.57 -8.62
CA SER A 135 -16.05 2.33 -8.12
C SER A 135 -17.35 1.54 -8.20
N ARG A 136 -17.54 0.73 -9.26
CA ARG A 136 -18.71 -0.14 -9.42
C ARG A 136 -18.78 -1.32 -8.41
N PHE A 137 -17.74 -1.51 -7.61
CA PHE A 137 -17.70 -2.48 -6.50
C PHE A 137 -17.73 -1.78 -5.14
N GLY A 138 -18.13 -0.51 -5.09
CA GLY A 138 -18.27 0.27 -3.87
C GLY A 138 -16.97 0.84 -3.32
N TYR A 139 -15.87 0.84 -4.09
CA TYR A 139 -14.65 1.53 -3.68
C TYR A 139 -14.73 3.01 -3.99
N GLY A 140 -14.35 3.82 -3.01
CA GLY A 140 -14.15 5.25 -3.15
C GLY A 140 -12.68 5.63 -2.96
N LEU A 141 -12.28 6.79 -3.49
CA LEU A 141 -10.96 7.34 -3.28
C LEU A 141 -10.79 7.76 -1.81
N ALA A 142 -9.89 7.10 -1.09
CA ALA A 142 -9.64 7.34 0.33
C ALA A 142 -8.45 8.27 0.58
N THR A 143 -7.41 8.17 -0.24
CA THR A 143 -6.23 9.03 -0.14
C THR A 143 -5.73 9.47 -1.51
N MET A 144 -5.10 10.65 -1.53
CA MET A 144 -4.29 11.11 -2.66
C MET A 144 -2.82 10.86 -2.34
N ARG A 145 -2.00 10.73 -3.38
CA ARG A 145 -0.54 10.73 -3.28
C ARG A 145 0.04 11.69 -4.30
N GLU A 146 1.27 12.06 -4.09
CA GLU A 146 2.01 12.91 -5.01
C GLU A 146 3.33 12.26 -5.38
N ASP A 147 3.68 12.34 -6.65
CA ASP A 147 5.00 12.03 -7.14
C ASP A 147 5.68 13.36 -7.47
N TRP A 148 6.88 13.57 -6.95
CA TRP A 148 7.59 14.84 -7.04
C TRP A 148 8.89 14.69 -7.80
N VAL A 149 9.28 15.80 -8.44
CA VAL A 149 10.56 15.92 -9.12
C VAL A 149 11.14 17.29 -8.86
N ILE A 150 12.42 17.36 -8.53
CA ILE A 150 13.16 18.62 -8.34
C ILE A 150 14.57 18.49 -8.93
N ASP A 151 15.00 19.54 -9.61
CA ASP A 151 16.37 19.74 -10.06
C ASP A 151 17.27 20.04 -8.85
N THR A 152 18.46 19.45 -8.79
CA THR A 152 19.38 19.58 -7.65
C THR A 152 19.85 21.01 -7.40
N HIS A 153 19.89 21.87 -8.42
CA HIS A 153 20.19 23.30 -8.28
C HIS A 153 19.10 24.06 -7.50
N ASN A 154 17.95 23.48 -7.28
CA ASN A 154 16.79 24.08 -6.63
C ASN A 154 16.47 23.47 -5.25
N THR A 155 17.36 22.67 -4.68
CA THR A 155 17.14 21.91 -3.43
C THR A 155 17.45 22.71 -2.15
N SER A 156 17.72 24.02 -2.26
CA SER A 156 18.04 24.86 -1.09
C SER A 156 16.87 24.90 -0.10
N LEU A 157 17.13 24.55 1.16
CA LEU A 157 16.17 24.61 2.27
C LEU A 157 16.23 25.97 2.98
N SER A 158 15.09 26.37 3.57
CA SER A 158 14.95 27.63 4.33
C SER A 158 15.55 27.57 5.72
N THR A 159 15.84 26.37 6.22
CA THR A 159 16.42 26.11 7.54
C THR A 159 17.76 25.40 7.40
N ASP A 160 18.65 25.63 8.36
CA ASP A 160 19.90 24.89 8.46
C ASP A 160 19.64 23.44 8.92
N SER A 161 20.61 22.56 8.67
CA SER A 161 20.60 21.20 9.20
C SER A 161 20.56 21.21 10.73
N PRO A 162 19.66 20.47 11.36
CA PRO A 162 19.48 20.50 12.81
C PRO A 162 20.72 19.96 13.53
N LYS A 163 21.11 20.64 14.60
CA LYS A 163 22.20 20.17 15.47
C LYS A 163 21.75 18.98 16.31
N GLY A 164 22.65 18.04 16.56
CA GLY A 164 22.37 16.88 17.42
C GLY A 164 21.69 15.70 16.71
N ILE A 165 21.42 15.80 15.41
CA ILE A 165 20.98 14.68 14.58
C ILE A 165 22.15 14.24 13.70
N SER A 166 22.46 12.94 13.69
CA SER A 166 23.42 12.37 12.75
C SER A 166 22.71 11.47 11.75
N VAL A 167 22.95 11.68 10.45
CA VAL A 167 22.45 10.77 9.41
C VAL A 167 23.60 9.85 8.99
N ARG A 168 23.36 8.54 8.98
CA ARG A 168 24.38 7.54 8.69
C ARG A 168 23.88 6.58 7.61
N LEU A 169 24.73 6.33 6.62
CA LEU A 169 24.56 5.20 5.70
C LEU A 169 24.71 3.90 6.48
N VAL A 170 23.84 2.94 6.22
CA VAL A 170 23.84 1.63 6.85
C VAL A 170 23.69 0.55 5.80
N ASP A 171 24.18 -0.65 6.12
CA ASP A 171 23.96 -1.82 5.28
C ASP A 171 22.52 -2.36 5.41
N LYS A 172 22.17 -3.29 4.54
CA LYS A 172 20.85 -3.91 4.49
C LYS A 172 20.46 -4.60 5.81
N ASN A 173 21.38 -5.27 6.49
CA ASN A 173 21.07 -5.99 7.73
C ASN A 173 20.73 -5.00 8.85
N LYS A 174 21.49 -3.92 8.95
CA LYS A 174 21.22 -2.84 9.88
C LYS A 174 19.90 -2.14 9.55
N ALA A 175 19.62 -1.88 8.28
CA ALA A 175 18.36 -1.33 7.82
C ALA A 175 17.16 -2.21 8.22
N LEU A 176 17.25 -3.53 7.99
CA LEU A 176 16.22 -4.49 8.39
C LEU A 176 15.99 -4.56 9.90
N SER A 177 17.00 -4.26 10.71
CA SER A 177 16.89 -4.27 12.17
C SER A 177 16.29 -2.99 12.76
N GLU A 178 16.43 -1.82 12.10
CA GLU A 178 16.05 -0.53 12.69
C GLU A 178 14.87 0.16 11.98
N ILE A 179 14.78 0.06 10.65
CA ILE A 179 13.71 0.72 9.87
C ILE A 179 12.30 0.26 10.25
N PRO A 180 12.04 -1.05 10.49
CA PRO A 180 10.70 -1.51 10.84
C PRO A 180 10.15 -0.85 12.11
N GLU A 181 10.98 -0.62 13.13
CA GLU A 181 10.56 0.03 14.38
C GLU A 181 10.21 1.52 14.16
N ILE A 182 11.03 2.25 13.39
CA ILE A 182 10.75 3.64 13.02
C ILE A 182 9.41 3.73 12.28
N TYR A 183 9.19 2.85 11.32
CA TYR A 183 7.95 2.79 10.55
C TYR A 183 6.75 2.50 11.44
N GLU A 184 6.88 1.57 12.39
CA GLU A 184 5.81 1.18 13.29
C GLU A 184 5.38 2.34 14.22
N ILE A 185 6.34 3.14 14.69
CA ILE A 185 6.05 4.36 15.46
C ILE A 185 5.33 5.39 14.59
N PHE A 186 5.84 5.63 13.38
CA PHE A 186 5.26 6.59 12.43
C PHE A 186 3.82 6.20 12.07
N ARG A 187 3.58 4.94 11.69
CA ARG A 187 2.26 4.53 11.19
C ARG A 187 1.15 4.66 12.21
N LYS A 188 1.44 4.48 13.52
CA LYS A 188 0.46 4.66 14.60
C LYS A 188 -0.05 6.09 14.73
N CYS A 189 0.72 7.04 14.25
CA CYS A 189 0.37 8.46 14.25
C CYS A 189 -0.16 8.93 12.86
N GLN A 190 -0.16 8.05 11.86
CA GLN A 190 -0.51 8.40 10.48
C GLN A 190 -1.78 7.67 10.04
N ASN A 191 -2.90 8.41 9.98
CA ASN A 191 -4.15 7.87 9.45
C ASN A 191 -3.97 7.34 8.02
N GLY A 192 -4.49 6.14 7.77
CA GLY A 192 -4.38 5.47 6.49
C GLY A 192 -3.08 4.68 6.27
N ALA A 193 -2.12 4.74 7.20
CA ALA A 193 -0.92 3.92 7.12
C ALA A 193 -1.23 2.45 7.49
N THR A 194 -0.65 1.53 6.74
CA THR A 194 -0.81 0.08 6.94
C THR A 194 0.38 -0.51 7.68
N ASP A 195 0.18 -1.62 8.37
CA ASP A 195 1.28 -2.39 8.94
C ASP A 195 2.17 -3.03 7.87
N ARG A 196 3.39 -3.37 8.27
CA ARG A 196 4.37 -4.08 7.46
C ARG A 196 5.01 -5.19 8.29
N THR A 197 4.77 -6.42 7.91
CA THR A 197 5.39 -7.59 8.57
C THR A 197 6.88 -7.67 8.24
N GLN A 198 7.64 -8.43 9.03
CA GLN A 198 9.04 -8.73 8.70
C GLN A 198 9.16 -9.40 7.33
N GLY A 199 8.23 -10.29 6.98
CA GLY A 199 8.19 -10.90 5.66
C GLY A 199 7.98 -9.89 4.54
N TYR A 200 7.16 -8.84 4.76
CA TYR A 200 7.01 -7.75 3.80
C TYR A 200 8.34 -6.99 3.57
N TRP A 201 9.06 -6.66 4.65
CA TRP A 201 10.35 -5.99 4.56
C TRP A 201 11.40 -6.84 3.83
N ASN A 202 11.46 -8.13 4.16
CA ASN A 202 12.37 -9.07 3.51
C ASN A 202 12.06 -9.19 2.01
N TYR A 203 10.77 -9.30 1.66
CA TYR A 203 10.34 -9.42 0.27
C TYR A 203 10.63 -8.14 -0.53
N LEU A 204 10.36 -6.97 0.03
CA LEU A 204 10.64 -5.68 -0.61
C LEU A 204 12.11 -5.53 -0.97
N LEU A 205 13.01 -5.85 -0.03
CA LEU A 205 14.45 -5.73 -0.22
C LEU A 205 15.04 -6.83 -1.11
N TYR A 206 14.36 -7.98 -1.24
CA TYR A 206 14.74 -9.01 -2.19
C TYR A 206 14.35 -8.68 -3.63
N GLU A 207 13.14 -8.16 -3.84
CA GLU A 207 12.73 -7.71 -5.19
C GLU A 207 13.73 -6.70 -5.76
N ASP A 208 14.34 -5.87 -4.91
CA ASP A 208 15.38 -4.96 -5.29
C ASP A 208 16.62 -5.66 -5.86
N GLU A 209 17.11 -6.71 -5.21
CA GLU A 209 18.32 -7.42 -5.64
C GLU A 209 18.16 -8.15 -6.98
N GLN A 210 16.98 -8.73 -7.24
CA GLN A 210 16.77 -9.60 -8.39
C GLN A 210 16.19 -8.89 -9.62
N THR A 211 15.36 -7.88 -9.43
CA THR A 211 14.57 -7.32 -10.50
C THR A 211 15.07 -5.97 -11.01
N LYS A 212 15.74 -5.20 -10.17
CA LYS A 212 16.13 -3.82 -10.50
C LYS A 212 17.52 -3.72 -11.11
N PHE A 213 18.44 -4.60 -10.73
CA PHE A 213 19.84 -4.52 -11.17
C PHE A 213 20.06 -4.79 -12.66
N ASN A 214 19.16 -5.51 -13.32
CA ASN A 214 19.42 -6.04 -14.68
C ASN A 214 18.57 -5.42 -15.81
N LYS A 215 17.60 -4.56 -15.56
CA LYS A 215 16.63 -4.17 -16.61
C LYS A 215 16.35 -2.68 -16.77
N SER A 216 16.81 -1.79 -15.89
CA SER A 216 16.39 -0.39 -15.92
C SER A 216 17.48 0.64 -15.61
N GLY A 217 18.76 0.28 -15.58
CA GLY A 217 19.83 1.22 -15.20
C GLY A 217 19.80 1.65 -13.72
N ARG A 218 18.96 1.06 -12.88
CA ARG A 218 18.86 1.40 -11.45
C ARG A 218 19.89 0.64 -10.62
N SER A 219 20.47 1.34 -9.65
CA SER A 219 21.28 0.71 -8.60
C SER A 219 20.42 -0.11 -7.62
N GLY A 220 21.03 -0.92 -6.77
CA GLY A 220 20.41 -1.41 -5.55
C GLY A 220 20.05 -0.29 -4.58
N PHE A 221 19.27 -0.62 -3.53
CA PHE A 221 18.87 0.36 -2.52
C PHE A 221 20.03 0.78 -1.62
N PHE A 222 20.03 2.07 -1.31
CA PHE A 222 20.83 2.68 -0.24
C PHE A 222 19.89 3.02 0.91
N PHE A 223 20.42 2.90 2.14
CA PHE A 223 19.68 3.15 3.37
C PHE A 223 20.44 4.18 4.20
N ALA A 224 19.78 5.25 4.57
CA ALA A 224 20.33 6.18 5.55
C ALA A 224 19.36 6.36 6.71
N ILE A 225 19.88 6.34 7.94
CA ILE A 225 19.12 6.43 9.17
C ILE A 225 19.54 7.69 9.95
N ALA A 226 18.56 8.48 10.34
CA ALA A 226 18.74 9.61 11.25
C ALA A 226 18.71 9.12 12.70
N TYR A 227 19.71 9.56 13.47
CA TYR A 227 19.84 9.24 14.90
C TYR A 227 19.74 10.51 15.74
N LYS A 228 18.81 10.54 16.67
CA LYS A 228 18.66 11.57 17.69
C LYS A 228 19.00 10.98 19.05
N ASN A 229 19.98 11.57 19.76
CA ASN A 229 20.48 11.00 21.02
C ASN A 229 20.87 9.51 20.88
N ASN A 230 21.54 9.14 19.79
CA ASN A 230 21.93 7.77 19.43
C ASN A 230 20.76 6.76 19.25
N LYS A 231 19.50 7.22 19.17
CA LYS A 231 18.35 6.38 18.85
C LYS A 231 17.90 6.63 17.42
N PRO A 232 17.53 5.59 16.67
CA PRO A 232 17.00 5.75 15.32
C PRO A 232 15.66 6.52 15.39
N SER A 233 15.52 7.54 14.54
CA SER A 233 14.39 8.48 14.59
C SER A 233 13.81 8.84 13.21
N GLY A 234 14.43 8.34 12.15
CA GLY A 234 13.96 8.49 10.79
C GLY A 234 14.85 7.74 9.83
N TYR A 235 14.36 7.51 8.63
CA TYR A 235 15.12 6.85 7.57
C TYR A 235 14.77 7.36 6.18
N VAL A 236 15.66 7.11 5.24
CA VAL A 236 15.42 7.25 3.81
C VAL A 236 15.93 6.02 3.07
N ILE A 237 15.12 5.54 2.12
CA ILE A 237 15.45 4.47 1.16
C ILE A 237 15.48 5.10 -0.21
N TYR A 238 16.60 4.96 -0.93
CA TYR A 238 16.78 5.56 -2.24
C TYR A 238 17.66 4.70 -3.14
N ASN A 239 17.60 4.95 -4.44
CA ASN A 239 18.49 4.35 -5.44
C ASN A 239 18.89 5.38 -6.51
N PHE A 240 19.87 5.04 -7.29
CA PHE A 240 20.29 5.84 -8.44
C PHE A 240 19.75 5.21 -9.72
N ASN A 241 19.32 6.05 -10.64
CA ASN A 241 19.03 5.67 -12.01
C ASN A 241 20.14 6.30 -12.89
N LYS A 242 20.96 5.43 -13.46
CA LYS A 242 22.05 5.82 -14.38
C LYS A 242 21.82 5.09 -15.69
N GLU A 243 21.76 5.83 -16.78
CA GLU A 243 21.57 5.24 -18.11
C GLU A 243 22.79 4.44 -18.58
N SER A 244 23.97 4.84 -18.15
CA SER A 244 25.23 4.12 -18.39
C SER A 244 25.85 3.66 -17.06
N GLY A 245 26.35 2.45 -17.02
CA GLY A 245 26.91 1.83 -15.80
C GLY A 245 28.23 2.43 -15.29
N VAL A 246 28.73 3.53 -15.89
CA VAL A 246 29.96 4.23 -15.53
C VAL A 246 29.65 5.72 -15.43
N ALA A 247 29.98 6.32 -14.28
CA ALA A 247 29.84 7.76 -14.10
C ALA A 247 30.90 8.48 -14.95
N HIS A 248 30.48 9.09 -16.04
CA HIS A 248 31.24 10.10 -16.76
C HIS A 248 30.77 11.49 -16.31
N GLU A 249 31.59 12.53 -16.46
CA GLU A 249 31.25 13.91 -16.09
C GLU A 249 29.98 14.42 -16.79
N ASP A 250 29.60 13.80 -17.92
CA ASP A 250 28.41 14.14 -18.70
C ASP A 250 27.21 13.18 -18.44
N ASP A 251 27.33 12.21 -17.54
CA ASP A 251 26.27 11.24 -17.20
C ASP A 251 25.41 11.78 -16.03
N GLU A 252 24.41 12.49 -16.41
CA GLU A 252 23.43 13.14 -15.56
C GLU A 252 22.44 12.13 -14.98
N GLY A 253 22.89 11.39 -13.93
CA GLY A 253 22.04 10.42 -13.24
C GLY A 253 20.92 11.08 -12.44
N SER A 254 19.86 10.35 -12.16
CA SER A 254 18.82 10.77 -11.23
C SER A 254 18.83 9.96 -9.93
N LEU A 255 18.48 10.63 -8.83
CA LEU A 255 18.25 10.00 -7.54
C LEU A 255 16.76 9.73 -7.38
N ILE A 256 16.41 8.51 -7.02
CA ILE A 256 15.01 8.12 -6.75
C ILE A 256 14.86 7.85 -5.26
N VAL A 257 14.12 8.68 -4.57
CA VAL A 257 13.75 8.47 -3.16
C VAL A 257 12.48 7.63 -3.13
N GLU A 258 12.63 6.37 -2.77
CA GLU A 258 11.50 5.43 -2.67
C GLU A 258 10.66 5.71 -1.42
N GLU A 259 11.34 6.02 -0.31
CA GLU A 259 10.66 6.35 0.95
C GLU A 259 11.52 7.21 1.85
N ILE A 260 10.93 8.20 2.50
CA ILE A 260 11.52 8.99 3.57
C ILE A 260 10.49 9.15 4.69
N ILE A 261 10.83 8.70 5.89
CA ILE A 261 9.96 8.66 7.06
C ILE A 261 10.75 9.07 8.31
N SER A 262 10.10 9.82 9.17
CA SER A 262 10.66 10.21 10.46
C SER A 262 9.57 10.30 11.54
N ILE A 263 9.96 10.14 12.79
CA ILE A 263 9.06 10.22 13.94
C ILE A 263 9.02 11.61 14.57
N ASP A 264 9.90 12.51 14.15
CA ASP A 264 9.94 13.91 14.59
C ASP A 264 10.43 14.85 13.48
N ARG A 265 10.18 16.16 13.69
CA ARG A 265 10.46 17.22 12.73
C ARG A 265 11.95 17.42 12.47
N GLU A 266 12.78 17.32 13.51
CA GLU A 266 14.22 17.54 13.37
C GLU A 266 14.86 16.43 12.55
N SER A 267 14.48 15.17 12.82
CA SER A 267 14.93 14.03 12.03
C SER A 267 14.47 14.12 10.59
N ASN A 268 13.24 14.59 10.33
CA ASN A 268 12.76 14.85 8.98
C ASN A 268 13.63 15.88 8.26
N ASN A 269 13.90 17.00 8.91
CA ASN A 269 14.73 18.05 8.33
C ASN A 269 16.17 17.57 8.03
N ALA A 270 16.78 16.78 8.94
CA ALA A 270 18.11 16.21 8.72
C ALA A 270 18.16 15.26 7.52
N LEU A 271 17.11 14.44 7.33
CA LEU A 271 17.03 13.55 6.17
C LEU A 271 16.86 14.30 4.86
N TRP A 272 16.12 15.42 4.84
CA TRP A 272 16.03 16.27 3.65
C TRP A 272 17.38 16.91 3.31
N HIS A 273 18.10 17.44 4.31
CA HIS A 273 19.46 17.97 4.11
C HIS A 273 20.40 16.89 3.58
N TYR A 274 20.30 15.67 4.08
CA TYR A 274 21.10 14.54 3.62
C TYR A 274 20.85 14.22 2.15
N ILE A 275 19.59 14.07 1.74
CA ILE A 275 19.22 13.74 0.35
C ILE A 275 19.60 14.85 -0.60
N PHE A 276 19.42 16.10 -0.21
CA PHE A 276 19.79 17.26 -1.04
C PHE A 276 21.30 17.54 -1.08
N GLY A 277 22.07 16.87 -0.24
CA GLY A 277 23.52 16.87 -0.27
C GLY A 277 24.13 15.70 -1.05
N VAL A 278 23.34 14.85 -1.70
CA VAL A 278 23.87 13.78 -2.56
C VAL A 278 24.31 14.39 -3.88
N GLU A 279 25.60 14.18 -4.20
CA GLU A 279 26.26 14.74 -5.37
C GLU A 279 26.15 13.83 -6.60
N LEU A 280 26.54 14.32 -7.77
CA LEU A 280 26.58 13.61 -9.06
C LEU A 280 25.20 13.12 -9.54
N VAL A 281 24.17 13.92 -9.27
CA VAL A 281 22.81 13.74 -9.79
C VAL A 281 22.23 15.09 -10.17
N GLU A 282 21.50 15.16 -11.26
CA GLU A 282 20.83 16.39 -11.72
C GLU A 282 19.43 16.55 -11.15
N GLU A 283 18.74 15.44 -11.02
CA GLU A 283 17.33 15.42 -10.67
C GLU A 283 17.09 14.46 -9.51
N ILE A 284 16.21 14.85 -8.59
CA ILE A 284 15.74 13.99 -7.52
C ILE A 284 14.24 13.80 -7.69
N SER A 285 13.82 12.54 -7.78
CA SER A 285 12.42 12.14 -7.84
C SER A 285 12.00 11.48 -6.53
N PHE A 286 10.76 11.73 -6.13
CA PHE A 286 10.17 11.19 -4.91
C PHE A 286 8.86 10.54 -5.24
N ASN A 287 8.73 9.27 -4.92
CA ASN A 287 7.52 8.52 -5.16
C ASN A 287 6.60 8.53 -3.93
N ARG A 288 5.29 8.59 -4.15
CA ARG A 288 4.27 8.32 -3.13
C ARG A 288 4.32 9.24 -1.91
N ARG A 289 4.52 10.54 -2.11
CA ARG A 289 4.47 11.52 -1.03
C ARG A 289 3.03 11.81 -0.61
N GLY A 290 2.82 12.12 0.65
CA GLY A 290 1.53 12.62 1.13
C GLY A 290 1.34 14.09 0.74
N SER A 291 0.11 14.50 0.47
CA SER A 291 -0.21 15.90 0.15
C SER A 291 0.08 16.87 1.31
N ASN A 292 0.23 16.36 2.52
CA ASN A 292 0.58 17.12 3.74
C ASN A 292 2.07 17.10 4.06
N ASP A 293 2.92 16.62 3.14
CA ASP A 293 4.37 16.58 3.37
C ASP A 293 4.94 17.99 3.51
N PRO A 294 5.76 18.27 4.52
CA PRO A 294 6.26 19.60 4.82
C PRO A 294 7.31 20.13 3.83
N LEU A 295 7.91 19.29 2.98
CA LEU A 295 9.00 19.69 2.10
C LEU A 295 8.67 20.92 1.27
N TYR A 296 7.45 21.01 0.73
CA TYR A 296 7.03 22.17 -0.07
C TYR A 296 7.28 23.52 0.66
N TYR A 297 7.03 23.54 1.97
CA TYR A 297 7.22 24.74 2.81
C TYR A 297 8.64 24.90 3.34
N MET A 298 9.47 23.87 3.22
CA MET A 298 10.87 23.91 3.64
C MET A 298 11.80 24.45 2.54
N LEU A 299 11.40 24.34 1.28
CA LEU A 299 12.18 24.82 0.14
C LEU A 299 12.23 26.35 0.10
N LYS A 300 13.41 26.93 -0.21
CA LYS A 300 13.54 28.39 -0.50
C LYS A 300 12.76 28.80 -1.74
N ASN A 301 12.67 27.91 -2.72
CA ASN A 301 11.89 28.12 -3.94
C ASN A 301 10.92 26.95 -4.20
N PRO A 302 9.78 26.90 -3.51
CA PRO A 302 8.82 25.79 -3.61
C PRO A 302 8.22 25.61 -5.02
N ARG A 303 8.20 26.68 -5.85
CA ARG A 303 7.69 26.59 -7.23
C ARG A 303 8.53 25.71 -8.15
N LYS A 304 9.75 25.38 -7.75
CA LYS A 304 10.64 24.50 -8.51
C LYS A 304 10.36 23.01 -8.27
N LEU A 305 9.64 22.68 -7.20
CA LEU A 305 9.16 21.32 -6.96
C LEU A 305 7.99 21.03 -7.93
N LYS A 306 8.26 20.21 -8.92
CA LYS A 306 7.23 19.68 -9.82
C LYS A 306 6.42 18.63 -9.06
N ARG A 307 5.11 18.77 -8.99
CA ARG A 307 4.22 17.89 -8.23
C ARG A 307 3.17 17.30 -9.17
N ASN A 308 3.06 15.98 -9.17
CA ASN A 308 2.02 15.25 -9.88
C ASN A 308 1.10 14.56 -8.87
N ILE A 309 -0.15 15.01 -8.80
CA ILE A 309 -1.14 14.49 -7.86
C ILE A 309 -1.91 13.36 -8.54
N ILE A 310 -1.94 12.21 -7.91
CA ILE A 310 -2.64 11.01 -8.41
C ILE A 310 -3.41 10.32 -7.28
N ASP A 311 -4.31 9.44 -7.65
CA ASP A 311 -5.03 8.63 -6.69
C ASP A 311 -4.08 7.70 -5.91
N GLY A 312 -4.33 7.58 -4.62
CA GLY A 312 -3.64 6.69 -3.71
C GLY A 312 -4.48 5.47 -3.39
N LEU A 313 -4.79 5.28 -2.12
CA LEU A 313 -5.62 4.19 -1.65
C LEU A 313 -7.09 4.41 -2.06
N TRP A 314 -7.69 3.38 -2.64
CA TRP A 314 -9.12 3.22 -2.79
C TRP A 314 -9.62 2.27 -1.71
N ALA A 315 -10.69 2.62 -1.03
CA ALA A 315 -11.22 1.84 0.07
C ALA A 315 -12.72 1.56 -0.09
N ARG A 316 -13.13 0.38 0.38
CA ARG A 316 -14.52 -0.02 0.55
C ARG A 316 -14.75 -0.43 2.00
N ILE A 317 -15.79 0.06 2.61
CA ILE A 317 -16.22 -0.39 3.94
C ILE A 317 -16.81 -1.81 3.80
N ILE A 318 -16.37 -2.72 4.67
CA ILE A 318 -16.85 -4.11 4.75
C ILE A 318 -17.73 -4.27 5.99
N ASP A 319 -17.35 -3.67 7.12
CA ASP A 319 -18.09 -3.67 8.37
C ASP A 319 -18.21 -2.21 8.88
N PRO A 320 -19.36 -1.56 8.63
CA PRO A 320 -19.57 -0.18 9.05
C PRO A 320 -19.52 0.03 10.57
N ILE A 321 -20.01 -0.94 11.34
CA ILE A 321 -20.02 -0.83 12.82
C ILE A 321 -18.58 -0.77 13.32
N LYS A 322 -17.76 -1.76 12.99
CA LYS A 322 -16.34 -1.77 13.37
C LYS A 322 -15.60 -0.53 12.90
N MET A 323 -15.84 -0.11 11.65
CA MET A 323 -15.16 1.06 11.08
C MET A 323 -15.49 2.35 11.85
N LEU A 324 -16.73 2.52 12.28
CA LEU A 324 -17.18 3.70 13.00
C LEU A 324 -16.82 3.65 14.49
N GLU A 325 -16.89 2.48 15.14
CA GLU A 325 -16.52 2.29 16.55
C GLU A 325 -15.02 2.46 16.79
N SER A 326 -14.18 2.10 15.83
CA SER A 326 -12.72 2.19 15.95
C SER A 326 -12.16 3.60 15.77
N ARG A 327 -12.99 4.58 15.47
CA ARG A 327 -12.55 5.98 15.33
C ARG A 327 -12.70 6.73 16.65
N THR A 328 -11.78 7.63 16.90
CA THR A 328 -11.93 8.59 17.99
C THR A 328 -12.74 9.81 17.53
N TYR A 329 -13.68 10.21 18.35
CA TYR A 329 -14.48 11.44 18.19
C TYR A 329 -14.05 12.44 19.25
N GLN A 330 -14.07 13.75 18.92
CA GLN A 330 -13.53 14.78 19.82
C GLN A 330 -14.49 15.15 20.94
N GLU A 331 -15.80 15.01 20.69
CA GLU A 331 -16.85 15.45 21.62
C GLU A 331 -17.88 14.35 21.86
N SER A 332 -18.65 14.52 22.93
CA SER A 332 -19.80 13.65 23.21
C SER A 332 -20.95 14.04 22.29
N GLU A 333 -21.33 13.13 21.38
CA GLU A 333 -22.36 13.38 20.39
C GLU A 333 -23.17 12.14 20.03
N LYS A 334 -24.36 12.39 19.48
CA LYS A 334 -25.19 11.37 18.82
C LYS A 334 -25.46 11.78 17.39
N ILE A 335 -24.96 10.98 16.45
CA ILE A 335 -25.07 11.24 15.01
C ILE A 335 -25.76 10.05 14.34
N THR A 336 -26.67 10.33 13.42
CA THR A 336 -27.27 9.29 12.57
C THR A 336 -26.82 9.51 11.14
N ILE A 337 -26.26 8.47 10.53
CA ILE A 337 -25.83 8.45 9.13
C ILE A 337 -26.61 7.38 8.36
N ASN A 338 -26.97 7.69 7.12
CA ASN A 338 -27.53 6.72 6.20
C ASN A 338 -26.46 6.33 5.15
N ILE A 339 -26.19 5.05 5.03
CA ILE A 339 -25.34 4.49 3.98
C ILE A 339 -26.27 3.92 2.91
N SER A 340 -26.16 4.46 1.70
CA SER A 340 -26.93 3.99 0.54
C SER A 340 -26.08 4.11 -0.72
N GLY A 341 -26.37 3.33 -1.74
CA GLY A 341 -25.71 3.45 -3.03
C GLY A 341 -25.67 2.15 -3.84
N GLN A 342 -25.41 2.28 -5.12
CA GLN A 342 -25.27 1.13 -6.00
C GLN A 342 -24.10 0.22 -5.57
N ASN A 343 -24.35 -1.08 -5.52
CA ASN A 343 -23.38 -2.11 -5.16
C ASN A 343 -22.85 -2.05 -3.71
N GLN A 344 -23.65 -1.52 -2.79
CA GLN A 344 -23.39 -1.49 -1.35
C GLN A 344 -24.50 -2.17 -0.54
N ASP A 345 -25.34 -2.98 -1.17
CA ASP A 345 -26.53 -3.62 -0.57
C ASP A 345 -26.19 -4.39 0.71
N ASP A 346 -24.95 -4.84 0.85
CA ASP A 346 -24.43 -5.58 2.00
C ASP A 346 -24.10 -4.72 3.23
N ILE A 347 -24.03 -3.39 3.06
CA ILE A 347 -23.75 -2.41 4.12
C ILE A 347 -24.78 -1.27 4.15
N GLU A 348 -25.83 -1.31 3.32
CA GLU A 348 -26.90 -0.33 3.35
C GLU A 348 -27.61 -0.31 4.69
N GLY A 349 -27.93 0.88 5.15
CA GLY A 349 -28.66 1.06 6.39
C GLY A 349 -28.45 2.40 7.05
N THR A 350 -29.23 2.62 8.11
CA THR A 350 -29.13 3.79 8.95
C THR A 350 -28.38 3.42 10.23
N TYR A 351 -27.25 4.04 10.45
CA TYR A 351 -26.38 3.81 11.60
C TYR A 351 -26.43 4.98 12.56
N THR A 352 -26.72 4.69 13.83
CA THR A 352 -26.64 5.68 14.91
C THR A 352 -25.35 5.49 15.68
N ILE A 353 -24.55 6.55 15.74
CA ILE A 353 -23.27 6.63 16.45
C ILE A 353 -23.54 7.41 17.74
N GLU A 354 -23.28 6.81 18.88
CA GLU A 354 -23.31 7.48 20.18
C GLU A 354 -21.90 7.43 20.78
N THR A 355 -21.34 8.59 21.12
CA THR A 355 -19.99 8.67 21.68
C THR A 355 -19.94 9.64 22.86
N ASP A 356 -19.10 9.31 23.83
CA ASP A 356 -18.75 10.20 24.96
C ASP A 356 -17.37 10.89 24.77
N GLY A 357 -16.83 10.81 23.55
CA GLY A 357 -15.49 11.29 23.19
C GLY A 357 -14.37 10.26 23.47
N LYS A 358 -14.65 9.17 24.19
CA LYS A 358 -13.72 8.08 24.51
C LYS A 358 -14.22 6.73 24.01
N ASN A 359 -15.48 6.44 24.31
CA ASN A 359 -16.14 5.21 23.90
C ASN A 359 -17.18 5.53 22.83
N THR A 360 -17.29 4.67 21.86
CA THR A 360 -18.25 4.83 20.75
C THR A 360 -19.03 3.55 20.60
N GLU A 361 -20.35 3.67 20.60
CA GLU A 361 -21.28 2.59 20.28
C GLU A 361 -21.98 2.90 18.97
N VAL A 362 -22.08 1.92 18.09
CA VAL A 362 -22.76 2.06 16.79
C VAL A 362 -23.88 1.04 16.68
N LYS A 363 -25.07 1.52 16.39
CA LYS A 363 -26.27 0.67 16.21
C LYS A 363 -26.79 0.82 14.80
N LEU A 364 -27.02 -0.31 14.13
CA LEU A 364 -27.80 -0.34 12.90
C LEU A 364 -29.27 -0.15 13.26
N SER A 365 -29.88 0.91 12.74
CA SER A 365 -31.31 1.15 12.91
C SER A 365 -32.10 0.21 12.00
N LEU A 366 -32.92 -0.62 12.58
CA LEU A 366 -33.81 -1.55 11.85
C LEU A 366 -35.05 -0.87 11.23
N ILE A 367 -35.07 0.45 11.16
CA ILE A 367 -36.21 1.22 10.65
C ILE A 367 -36.09 1.38 9.14
N HIS A 368 -37.03 0.77 8.46
CA HIS A 368 -37.42 0.83 7.05
C HIS A 368 -36.78 -0.15 6.07
N ILE A 369 -37.17 -1.40 6.15
CA ILE A 369 -37.59 -2.08 4.94
C ILE A 369 -39.00 -1.52 4.66
N SER A 370 -39.11 -0.44 3.88
CA SER A 370 -40.42 -0.06 3.30
C SER A 370 -40.81 -1.19 2.36
N GLU A 371 -41.92 -1.85 2.68
CA GLU A 371 -42.55 -2.78 1.75
C GLU A 371 -42.71 -2.11 0.38
N PRO A 372 -42.41 -2.81 -0.71
CA PRO A 372 -42.68 -2.26 -2.03
C PRO A 372 -44.17 -2.01 -2.13
N THR A 373 -44.56 -0.77 -2.23
CA THR A 373 -45.94 -0.40 -2.62
C THR A 373 -46.24 -1.06 -3.96
N ARG A 374 -47.27 -1.91 -3.93
CA ARG A 374 -47.84 -2.62 -5.08
C ARG A 374 -48.34 -1.67 -6.16
#